data_6579cb769212f4aef21600e844328cb3
#
_entry.id   6579cb769212f4aef21600e844328cb3
#
_cell.length_a   1.000
_cell.length_b   1.000
_cell.length_c   1.000
_cell.angle_alpha   90.00
_cell.angle_beta   90.00
_cell.angle_gamma   90.00
#
_symmetry.space_group_name_H-M   'P 1'
#
loop_
_entity.id
_entity.type
_entity.pdbx_description
1 polymer ?
#
loop_
_entity_poly.entity_id
_entity_poly.type
_entity_poly.pdbx_seq_one_letter_code
_entity_poly.pdbx_strand_id
1 'polypeptide(L)'
;ASISEADKAYITGKILDDVKGRMLEDIVLLEVRKTAPSTMEAFKFKFDAGGEFDMVIYDKTNQNCRIYEIKHSTEANEKQTLHLRDAEKCQIVEKRFGPISGKFVLYRGKDTFAEGVQYLNVENFLCGLK
;
A
#
# COMPACT_ATOMS: atom_id res chain seq x y z
N ALA A 1 25.84 -8.61 -11.23
CA ALA A 1 25.89 -7.15 -11.37
C ALA A 1 24.61 -6.52 -10.86
N SER A 2 24.71 -5.38 -10.23
CA SER A 2 23.54 -4.67 -9.73
C SER A 2 22.83 -3.90 -10.86
N ILE A 3 21.53 -3.86 -10.77
CA ILE A 3 20.69 -3.12 -11.72
C ILE A 3 20.61 -1.66 -11.25
N SER A 4 20.79 -0.72 -12.18
CA SER A 4 20.68 0.70 -11.84
C SER A 4 19.27 1.07 -11.41
N GLU A 5 19.12 2.18 -10.68
CA GLU A 5 17.79 2.67 -10.27
C GLU A 5 16.91 3.00 -11.48
N ALA A 6 17.49 3.57 -12.54
CA ALA A 6 16.74 3.86 -13.76
C ALA A 6 16.27 2.58 -14.44
N ASP A 7 17.10 1.54 -14.49
CA ASP A 7 16.73 0.25 -15.09
C ASP A 7 15.65 -0.45 -14.24
N LYS A 8 15.74 -0.39 -12.91
CA LYS A 8 14.73 -0.93 -12.02
C LYS A 8 13.37 -0.26 -12.25
N ALA A 9 13.35 1.07 -12.36
CA ALA A 9 12.12 1.80 -12.61
C ALA A 9 11.52 1.45 -13.96
N TYR A 10 12.35 1.31 -15.01
CA TYR A 10 11.89 0.93 -16.34
C TYR A 10 11.27 -0.46 -16.34
N ILE A 11 11.97 -1.44 -15.77
CA ILE A 11 11.49 -2.83 -15.70
C ILE A 11 10.18 -2.90 -14.88
N THR A 12 10.13 -2.23 -13.74
CA THR A 12 8.94 -2.19 -12.90
C THR A 12 7.76 -1.60 -13.66
N GLY A 13 7.97 -0.48 -14.34
CA GLY A 13 6.93 0.16 -15.14
C GLY A 13 6.42 -0.75 -16.26
N LYS A 14 7.30 -1.48 -16.94
CA LYS A 14 6.91 -2.41 -17.99
C LYS A 14 6.05 -3.54 -17.45
N ILE A 15 6.40 -4.10 -16.30
CA ILE A 15 5.60 -5.14 -15.66
C ILE A 15 4.24 -4.59 -15.28
N LEU A 16 4.19 -3.41 -14.66
CA LEU A 16 2.92 -2.82 -14.22
C LEU A 16 2.01 -2.40 -15.37
N ASP A 17 2.57 -2.14 -16.57
CA ASP A 17 1.75 -1.85 -17.75
C ASP A 17 0.87 -3.04 -18.13
N ASP A 18 1.31 -4.26 -17.82
CA ASP A 18 0.62 -5.49 -18.21
C ASP A 18 -0.30 -6.06 -17.13
N VAL A 19 -0.28 -5.49 -15.92
CA VAL A 19 -1.12 -5.99 -14.82
C VAL A 19 -2.21 -4.99 -14.48
N LYS A 20 -3.32 -5.49 -13.94
CA LYS A 20 -4.46 -4.64 -13.55
C LYS A 20 -5.12 -5.17 -12.28
N GLY A 21 -5.76 -4.26 -11.54
CA GLY A 21 -6.62 -4.61 -10.43
C GLY A 21 -5.94 -5.50 -9.38
N ARG A 22 -6.53 -6.66 -9.18
CA ARG A 22 -6.09 -7.60 -8.14
C ARG A 22 -4.65 -8.07 -8.30
N MET A 23 -4.16 -8.18 -9.53
CA MET A 23 -2.77 -8.59 -9.76
C MET A 23 -1.78 -7.55 -9.23
N LEU A 24 -2.10 -6.26 -9.37
CA LEU A 24 -1.25 -5.20 -8.82
C LEU A 24 -1.21 -5.30 -7.30
N GLU A 25 -2.35 -5.51 -6.66
CA GLU A 25 -2.42 -5.70 -5.21
C GLU A 25 -1.55 -6.87 -4.76
N ASP A 26 -1.64 -8.00 -5.46
CA ASP A 26 -0.89 -9.21 -5.13
C ASP A 26 0.63 -8.99 -5.29
N ILE A 27 1.04 -8.30 -6.34
CA ILE A 27 2.45 -7.98 -6.58
C ILE A 27 3.00 -7.12 -5.44
N VAL A 28 2.29 -6.06 -5.08
CA VAL A 28 2.74 -5.15 -4.01
C VAL A 28 2.86 -5.92 -2.69
N LEU A 29 1.84 -6.69 -2.34
CA LEU A 29 1.83 -7.44 -1.09
C LEU A 29 2.98 -8.45 -1.04
N LEU A 30 3.20 -9.17 -2.13
CA LEU A 30 4.28 -10.16 -2.21
C LEU A 30 5.65 -9.49 -2.06
N GLU A 31 5.88 -8.38 -2.76
CA GLU A 31 7.18 -7.69 -2.69
C GLU A 31 7.44 -7.10 -1.31
N VAL A 32 6.42 -6.55 -0.66
CA VAL A 32 6.56 -6.06 0.71
C VAL A 32 6.91 -7.22 1.66
N ARG A 33 6.23 -8.36 1.53
CA ARG A 33 6.50 -9.53 2.38
C ARG A 33 7.90 -10.07 2.21
N LYS A 34 8.42 -10.03 0.98
CA LYS A 34 9.80 -10.50 0.70
C LYS A 34 10.86 -9.64 1.38
N THR A 35 10.60 -8.35 1.52
CA THR A 35 11.60 -7.38 1.97
C THR A 35 11.41 -6.93 3.41
N ALA A 36 10.22 -7.17 3.99
CA ALA A 36 9.92 -6.74 5.35
C ALA A 36 10.75 -7.51 6.37
N PRO A 37 11.25 -6.82 7.42
CA PRO A 37 11.90 -7.51 8.53
C PRO A 37 10.89 -8.38 9.30
N SER A 38 11.38 -9.33 10.07
CA SER A 38 10.53 -10.24 10.86
C SER A 38 9.65 -9.52 11.89
N THR A 39 9.98 -8.28 12.23
CA THR A 39 9.22 -7.45 13.15
C THR A 39 7.99 -6.80 12.50
N MET A 40 7.83 -6.94 11.19
CA MET A 40 6.69 -6.39 10.46
C MET A 40 5.93 -7.48 9.72
N GLU A 41 4.61 -7.33 9.67
CA GLU A 41 3.75 -8.23 8.90
C GLU A 41 2.91 -7.42 7.92
N ALA A 42 2.83 -7.88 6.68
CA ALA A 42 2.01 -7.28 5.64
C ALA A 42 0.90 -8.26 5.24
N PHE A 43 -0.34 -7.78 5.19
CA PHE A 43 -1.47 -8.64 4.88
C PHE A 43 -2.65 -7.79 4.37
N LYS A 44 -3.56 -8.45 3.66
CA LYS A 44 -4.85 -7.89 3.28
C LYS A 44 -5.81 -8.05 4.45
N PHE A 45 -6.63 -7.04 4.71
CA PHE A 45 -7.60 -7.10 5.81
C PHE A 45 -9.01 -6.92 5.27
N LYS A 46 -9.85 -7.94 5.43
CA LYS A 46 -11.25 -7.91 5.01
C LYS A 46 -12.15 -7.68 6.20
N PHE A 47 -13.19 -6.86 5.99
CA PHE A 47 -14.17 -6.54 7.02
C PHE A 47 -15.42 -7.41 6.85
N ASP A 48 -15.98 -7.89 7.96
CA ASP A 48 -17.19 -8.72 7.94
C ASP A 48 -18.36 -7.97 7.31
N ALA A 49 -18.44 -6.66 7.54
CA ALA A 49 -19.50 -5.82 6.99
C ALA A 49 -19.31 -5.47 5.51
N GLY A 50 -18.23 -5.96 4.90
CA GLY A 50 -17.89 -5.68 3.50
C GLY A 50 -16.77 -4.66 3.36
N GLY A 51 -16.05 -4.77 2.26
CA GLY A 51 -14.89 -3.95 1.99
C GLY A 51 -13.61 -4.51 2.60
N GLU A 52 -12.49 -3.88 2.24
CA GLU A 52 -11.18 -4.33 2.72
C GLU A 52 -10.18 -3.18 2.67
N PHE A 53 -9.11 -3.30 3.45
CA PHE A 53 -7.88 -2.57 3.19
C PHE A 53 -7.00 -3.49 2.34
N ASP A 54 -6.52 -2.97 1.24
CA ASP A 54 -5.74 -3.78 0.28
C ASP A 54 -4.43 -4.29 0.90
N MET A 55 -3.86 -3.51 1.81
CA MET A 55 -2.70 -3.95 2.58
C MET A 55 -2.67 -3.23 3.93
N VAL A 56 -2.34 -3.98 4.97
CA VAL A 56 -2.01 -3.45 6.29
C VAL A 56 -0.58 -3.90 6.58
N ILE A 57 0.25 -2.99 7.05
CA ILE A 57 1.58 -3.33 7.54
C ILE A 57 1.58 -3.10 9.05
N TYR A 58 1.73 -4.19 9.80
CA TYR A 58 1.77 -4.15 11.26
C TYR A 58 3.21 -4.15 11.74
N ASP A 59 3.57 -3.15 12.53
CA ASP A 59 4.88 -3.03 13.16
C ASP A 59 4.76 -3.58 14.59
N LYS A 60 5.28 -4.78 14.81
CA LYS A 60 5.19 -5.47 16.11
C LYS A 60 6.03 -4.77 17.17
N THR A 61 7.14 -4.16 16.79
CA THR A 61 8.03 -3.48 17.72
C THR A 61 7.39 -2.23 18.30
N ASN A 62 6.83 -1.39 17.44
CA ASN A 62 6.22 -0.13 17.85
C ASN A 62 4.73 -0.25 18.15
N GLN A 63 4.12 -1.40 17.86
CA GLN A 63 2.71 -1.68 18.09
C GLN A 63 1.81 -0.64 17.41
N ASN A 64 2.11 -0.37 16.15
CA ASN A 64 1.30 0.49 15.30
C ASN A 64 1.17 -0.13 13.91
N CYS A 65 0.36 0.48 13.06
CA CYS A 65 0.16 -0.06 11.73
C CYS A 65 0.01 1.06 10.70
N ARG A 66 0.17 0.68 9.43
CA ARG A 66 -0.09 1.54 8.28
C ARG A 66 -1.10 0.84 7.40
N ILE A 67 -2.02 1.61 6.82
CA ILE A 67 -3.07 1.07 5.96
C ILE A 67 -2.95 1.62 4.55
N TYR A 68 -3.22 0.78 3.57
CA TYR A 68 -2.97 1.06 2.15
C TYR A 68 -4.15 0.66 1.29
N GLU A 69 -4.45 1.51 0.30
CA GLU A 69 -5.25 1.14 -0.87
C GLU A 69 -4.32 1.10 -2.08
N ILE A 70 -4.54 0.16 -2.97
CA ILE A 70 -3.68 -0.05 -4.13
C ILE A 70 -4.55 0.05 -5.39
N LYS A 71 -4.22 1.00 -6.27
CA LYS A 71 -5.03 1.31 -7.46
C LYS A 71 -4.16 1.40 -8.70
N HIS A 72 -4.66 0.92 -9.82
CA HIS A 72 -3.99 0.98 -11.10
C HIS A 72 -4.33 2.27 -11.86
N SER A 73 -4.54 3.35 -11.15
CA SER A 73 -4.92 4.65 -11.69
C SER A 73 -3.71 5.56 -11.75
N THR A 74 -3.71 6.51 -12.70
CA THR A 74 -2.70 7.56 -12.79
C THR A 74 -3.15 8.86 -12.15
N GLU A 75 -4.41 8.95 -11.71
CA GLU A 75 -4.97 10.16 -11.12
C GLU A 75 -5.47 9.92 -9.71
N ALA A 76 -5.18 10.86 -8.82
CA ALA A 76 -5.71 10.85 -7.47
C ALA A 76 -7.16 11.30 -7.47
N ASN A 77 -8.02 10.61 -6.71
CA ASN A 77 -9.40 11.03 -6.51
C ASN A 77 -9.91 10.56 -5.17
N GLU A 78 -10.99 11.22 -4.69
CA GLU A 78 -11.53 10.97 -3.35
C GLU A 78 -12.06 9.55 -3.16
N LYS A 79 -12.54 8.92 -4.24
CA LYS A 79 -13.10 7.55 -4.15
C LYS A 79 -12.05 6.54 -3.71
N GLN A 80 -10.78 6.79 -4.01
CA GLN A 80 -9.67 5.92 -3.65
C GLN A 80 -9.40 5.91 -2.14
N THR A 81 -9.91 6.88 -1.40
CA THR A 81 -9.66 7.03 0.03
C THR A 81 -10.87 6.72 0.91
N LEU A 82 -12.01 6.33 0.32
CA LEU A 82 -13.24 6.11 1.09
C LEU A 82 -13.06 5.12 2.24
N HIS A 83 -12.42 3.98 1.98
CA HIS A 83 -12.19 2.99 3.03
C HIS A 83 -11.17 3.48 4.07
N LEU A 84 -10.12 4.16 3.62
CA LEU A 84 -9.08 4.68 4.51
C LEU A 84 -9.60 5.75 5.47
N ARG A 85 -10.65 6.45 5.09
CA ARG A 85 -11.26 7.50 5.91
C ARG A 85 -12.49 7.04 6.69
N ASP A 86 -12.85 5.76 6.56
CA ASP A 86 -13.98 5.19 7.28
C ASP A 86 -13.60 4.96 8.74
N ALA A 87 -14.21 5.72 9.65
CA ALA A 87 -13.89 5.70 11.07
C ALA A 87 -14.09 4.33 11.70
N GLU A 88 -15.16 3.63 11.34
CA GLU A 88 -15.45 2.29 11.91
C GLU A 88 -14.39 1.29 11.50
N LYS A 89 -14.00 1.29 10.22
CA LYS A 89 -12.95 0.39 9.71
C LYS A 89 -11.61 0.67 10.37
N CYS A 90 -11.25 1.94 10.50
CA CYS A 90 -10.03 2.33 11.18
C CYS A 90 -10.02 1.87 12.64
N GLN A 91 -11.14 2.01 13.34
CA GLN A 91 -11.24 1.58 14.74
C GLN A 91 -11.07 0.06 14.88
N ILE A 92 -11.64 -0.71 13.97
CA ILE A 92 -11.50 -2.17 13.99
C ILE A 92 -10.03 -2.58 13.88
N VAL A 93 -9.31 -1.96 12.95
CA VAL A 93 -7.89 -2.25 12.74
C VAL A 93 -7.05 -1.76 13.91
N GLU A 94 -7.35 -0.59 14.45
CA GLU A 94 -6.60 -0.05 15.59
C GLU A 94 -6.74 -0.90 16.85
N LYS A 95 -7.89 -1.50 17.05
CA LYS A 95 -8.09 -2.41 18.20
C LYS A 95 -7.20 -3.65 18.12
N ARG A 96 -6.88 -4.11 16.91
CA ARG A 96 -6.11 -5.33 16.71
C ARG A 96 -4.62 -5.08 16.53
N PHE A 97 -4.26 -3.97 15.91
CA PHE A 97 -2.88 -3.74 15.45
C PHE A 97 -2.27 -2.44 15.97
N GLY A 98 -2.98 -1.75 16.87
CA GLY A 98 -2.49 -0.50 17.43
C GLY A 98 -2.83 0.71 16.54
N PRO A 99 -2.40 1.90 16.97
CA PRO A 99 -2.72 3.13 16.25
C PRO A 99 -2.28 3.10 14.79
N ILE A 100 -3.09 3.69 13.91
CA ILE A 100 -2.75 3.85 12.51
C ILE A 100 -1.77 5.03 12.40
N SER A 101 -0.53 4.74 12.02
CA SER A 101 0.53 5.75 11.91
C SER A 101 0.56 6.41 10.53
N GLY A 102 -0.10 5.85 9.54
CA GLY A 102 -0.17 6.43 8.21
C GLY A 102 -1.22 5.76 7.35
N LYS A 103 -1.78 6.55 6.42
CA LYS A 103 -2.78 6.10 5.44
C LYS A 103 -2.25 6.42 4.05
N PHE A 104 -2.23 5.43 3.17
CA PHE A 104 -1.57 5.54 1.87
C PHE A 104 -2.43 5.01 0.75
N VAL A 105 -2.37 5.68 -0.39
CA VAL A 105 -2.82 5.14 -1.67
C VAL A 105 -1.58 4.91 -2.52
N LEU A 106 -1.36 3.66 -2.95
CA LEU A 106 -0.32 3.33 -3.91
C LEU A 106 -0.98 3.28 -5.28
N TYR A 107 -0.54 4.13 -6.20
CA TYR A 107 -1.14 4.24 -7.52
C TYR A 107 -0.05 4.60 -8.55
N ARG A 108 -0.41 4.81 -9.79
CA ARG A 108 0.58 5.07 -10.85
C ARG A 108 0.78 6.55 -11.14
N GLY A 109 0.22 7.44 -10.33
CA GLY A 109 0.42 8.88 -10.46
C GLY A 109 1.58 9.39 -9.62
N LYS A 110 1.68 10.72 -9.52
CA LYS A 110 2.74 11.39 -8.77
C LYS A 110 2.43 11.39 -7.28
N ASP A 111 3.48 11.44 -6.48
CA ASP A 111 3.32 11.57 -5.03
C ASP A 111 2.59 12.87 -4.70
N THR A 112 1.58 12.78 -3.84
CA THR A 112 0.83 13.93 -3.36
C THR A 112 0.20 13.61 -2.00
N PHE A 113 -0.39 14.61 -1.36
CA PHE A 113 -1.03 14.45 -0.06
C PHE A 113 -2.36 15.21 -0.04
N ALA A 114 -3.42 14.56 0.43
CA ALA A 114 -4.74 15.18 0.53
C ALA A 114 -5.58 14.45 1.58
N GLU A 115 -6.33 15.22 2.39
CA GLU A 115 -7.30 14.67 3.34
C GLU A 115 -6.70 13.65 4.32
N GLY A 116 -5.46 13.89 4.76
CA GLY A 116 -4.79 12.98 5.70
C GLY A 116 -4.26 11.69 5.08
N VAL A 117 -4.30 11.56 3.75
CA VAL A 117 -3.85 10.39 3.03
C VAL A 117 -2.68 10.77 2.11
N GLN A 118 -1.60 9.99 2.16
CA GLN A 118 -0.48 10.13 1.23
C GLN A 118 -0.72 9.27 0.00
N TYR A 119 -0.61 9.90 -1.18
CA TYR A 119 -0.62 9.19 -2.45
C TYR A 119 0.83 9.01 -2.86
N LEU A 120 1.23 7.77 -3.06
CA LEU A 120 2.60 7.42 -3.46
C LEU A 120 2.59 6.72 -4.80
N ASN A 121 3.55 7.06 -5.65
CA ASN A 121 3.73 6.35 -6.90
C ASN A 121 4.16 4.90 -6.60
N VAL A 122 3.39 3.93 -7.08
CA VAL A 122 3.60 2.52 -6.76
C VAL A 122 4.91 1.99 -7.34
N GLU A 123 5.33 2.48 -8.49
CA GLU A 123 6.60 2.06 -9.10
C GLU A 123 7.78 2.49 -8.24
N ASN A 124 7.77 3.73 -7.76
CA ASN A 124 8.80 4.25 -6.87
C ASN A 124 8.78 3.53 -5.52
N PHE A 125 7.58 3.24 -5.02
CA PHE A 125 7.43 2.49 -3.78
C PHE A 125 8.09 1.12 -3.89
N LEU A 126 7.80 0.38 -4.97
CA LEU A 126 8.37 -0.95 -5.20
C LEU A 126 9.89 -0.90 -5.40
N CYS A 127 10.38 0.09 -6.13
CA CYS A 127 11.82 0.26 -6.34
C CYS A 127 12.56 0.61 -5.06
N GLY A 128 11.90 1.21 -4.09
CA GLY A 128 12.47 1.55 -2.79
C GLY A 128 12.55 0.39 -1.80
N LEU A 129 11.90 -0.73 -2.08
CA LEU A 129 11.94 -1.91 -1.22
C LEU A 129 13.30 -2.62 -1.38
N LYS A 130 13.82 -3.13 -0.29
CA LYS A 130 15.14 -3.79 -0.30
C LYS A 130 15.07 -5.18 0.31
#